data_5b5348199895739a80e424476490d849
#
_entry.id   5b5348199895739a80e424476490d849
#
_cell.length_a   1.000
_cell.length_b   1.000
_cell.length_c   1.000
_cell.angle_alpha   90.00
_cell.angle_beta   90.00
_cell.angle_gamma   90.00
#
_symmetry.space_group_name_H-M   'P 1'
#
loop_
_entity.id
_entity.type
_entity.pdbx_description
1 polymer ?
#
loop_
_entity_poly.entity_id
_entity_poly.type
_entity_poly.pdbx_seq_one_letter_code
_entity_poly.pdbx_strand_id
1 'polypeptide(L)'
;MRVSFDGGRLNERGVAVAMYDYAFHARALLGVEPVILHNVSTPPLKAHVERFERVFPTFGYSSDDEMQRLIERERIDAAYFLKTGRKDIRISKSCRTAVHEVFKFFTPQGDAYAYVSRWLAEAMTGGRYPAVPHIVNLPAPRGNLRAELGIPDDAFVAGRHGGADQFNTPFVPAAIEAALARRKNLWILLLNTGRFSTHERIVHLPPTPDRQRIADFIATCDAGINARRVGETFGLAIAEFLSQDKPVLVWAGGRDRNHLELVADPRFIYRTRHDLTRLLLELEPRDWSGQWRARVRQFEPPAVMQAFAEIFLGPAPRAEPKLPPGFQLATAARQRAGRLRDRYWMSL
;
A
#
# COMPACT_ATOMS: atom_id res chain seq x y z
N MET A 1 -3.39 -4.79 27.73
CA MET A 1 -2.05 -4.58 27.18
C MET A 1 -2.02 -3.27 26.42
N ARG A 2 -1.05 -2.42 26.72
CA ARG A 2 -0.90 -1.10 26.11
C ARG A 2 0.20 -1.16 25.05
N VAL A 3 -0.13 -0.81 23.79
CA VAL A 3 0.78 -0.96 22.66
C VAL A 3 1.00 0.39 21.97
N SER A 4 2.26 0.81 21.81
CA SER A 4 2.54 1.97 20.98
C SER A 4 2.63 1.60 19.51
N PHE A 5 2.06 2.46 18.66
CA PHE A 5 2.12 2.36 17.20
C PHE A 5 2.90 3.56 16.65
N ASP A 6 4.00 3.30 15.96
CA ASP A 6 4.88 4.30 15.41
C ASP A 6 5.24 4.00 13.95
N GLY A 7 4.79 4.84 13.04
CA GLY A 7 5.13 4.81 11.60
C GLY A 7 6.10 5.93 11.19
N GLY A 8 6.73 6.60 12.18
CA GLY A 8 7.54 7.78 11.97
C GLY A 8 6.66 9.03 11.84
N ARG A 9 6.52 9.58 10.65
CA ARG A 9 5.75 10.81 10.43
C ARG A 9 4.29 10.53 10.10
N LEU A 10 3.38 11.33 10.64
CA LEU A 10 1.98 11.32 10.23
C LEU A 10 1.81 12.18 8.96
N ASN A 11 1.48 11.54 7.86
CA ASN A 11 1.28 12.17 6.56
C ASN A 11 0.22 11.40 5.73
N GLU A 12 -0.04 11.84 4.50
CA GLU A 12 -1.01 11.23 3.57
C GLU A 12 -0.55 9.91 2.94
N ARG A 13 0.64 9.40 3.28
CA ARG A 13 1.18 8.19 2.68
C ARG A 13 0.59 6.92 3.28
N GLY A 14 0.64 5.85 2.51
CA GLY A 14 0.07 4.54 2.88
C GLY A 14 0.54 3.97 4.24
N VAL A 15 1.74 4.37 4.70
CA VAL A 15 2.26 3.96 6.03
C VAL A 15 1.40 4.52 7.17
N ALA A 16 1.03 5.81 7.11
CA ALA A 16 0.18 6.42 8.14
C ALA A 16 -1.25 5.85 8.09
N VAL A 17 -1.76 5.55 6.88
CA VAL A 17 -3.06 4.88 6.72
C VAL A 17 -3.03 3.49 7.34
N ALA A 18 -2.01 2.68 7.01
CA ALA A 18 -1.86 1.34 7.54
C ALA A 18 -1.67 1.34 9.08
N MET A 19 -0.89 2.27 9.61
CA MET A 19 -0.71 2.41 11.06
C MET A 19 -2.02 2.73 11.77
N TYR A 20 -2.84 3.63 11.21
CA TYR A 20 -4.16 3.92 11.75
C TYR A 20 -5.05 2.67 11.78
N ASP A 21 -5.09 1.92 10.67
CA ASP A 21 -5.89 0.71 10.56
C ASP A 21 -5.42 -0.37 11.54
N TYR A 22 -4.10 -0.58 11.71
CA TYR A 22 -3.58 -1.50 12.73
C TYR A 22 -3.97 -1.09 14.15
N ALA A 23 -3.78 0.18 14.52
CA ALA A 23 -4.14 0.67 15.85
C ALA A 23 -5.65 0.53 16.12
N PHE A 24 -6.48 0.90 15.14
CA PHE A 24 -7.92 0.81 15.23
C PHE A 24 -8.42 -0.62 15.43
N HIS A 25 -7.95 -1.53 14.58
CA HIS A 25 -8.36 -2.93 14.63
C HIS A 25 -7.70 -3.72 15.77
N ALA A 26 -6.50 -3.35 16.23
CA ALA A 26 -5.91 -3.91 17.44
C ALA A 26 -6.78 -3.63 18.67
N ARG A 27 -7.32 -2.40 18.78
CA ARG A 27 -8.27 -2.07 19.84
C ARG A 27 -9.56 -2.87 19.71
N ALA A 28 -10.13 -2.90 18.51
CA ALA A 28 -11.45 -3.49 18.29
C ALA A 28 -11.46 -5.03 18.39
N LEU A 29 -10.40 -5.70 17.94
CA LEU A 29 -10.38 -7.16 17.78
C LEU A 29 -9.48 -7.87 18.80
N LEU A 30 -8.46 -7.18 19.36
CA LEU A 30 -7.50 -7.78 20.29
C LEU A 30 -7.61 -7.21 21.71
N GLY A 31 -8.48 -6.22 21.95
CA GLY A 31 -8.59 -5.56 23.27
C GLY A 31 -7.32 -4.80 23.68
N VAL A 32 -6.48 -4.41 22.72
CA VAL A 32 -5.28 -3.60 22.96
C VAL A 32 -5.65 -2.14 23.21
N GLU A 33 -4.91 -1.46 24.07
CA GLU A 33 -4.99 -0.01 24.25
C GLU A 33 -3.91 0.68 23.37
N PRO A 34 -4.26 1.23 22.20
CA PRO A 34 -3.28 1.85 21.32
C PRO A 34 -2.83 3.22 21.82
N VAL A 35 -1.54 3.48 21.73
CA VAL A 35 -0.93 4.80 21.88
C VAL A 35 -0.17 5.12 20.60
N ILE A 36 -0.39 6.28 20.01
CA ILE A 36 0.31 6.70 18.80
C ILE A 36 1.54 7.51 19.16
N LEU A 37 2.69 7.09 18.67
CA LEU A 37 3.92 7.86 18.72
C LEU A 37 4.29 8.32 17.31
N HIS A 38 4.74 9.58 17.17
CA HIS A 38 5.14 10.08 15.86
C HIS A 38 6.29 11.09 15.92
N ASN A 39 7.15 11.05 14.90
CA ASN A 39 8.28 11.96 14.81
C ASN A 39 7.84 13.35 14.33
N VAL A 40 8.21 14.40 15.11
CA VAL A 40 7.89 15.81 14.83
C VAL A 40 9.09 16.63 14.39
N SER A 41 10.27 16.02 14.16
CA SER A 41 11.49 16.73 13.69
C SER A 41 11.25 17.48 12.36
N THR A 42 10.26 17.07 11.59
CA THR A 42 9.67 17.86 10.51
C THR A 42 8.18 18.01 10.82
N PRO A 43 7.65 19.23 10.81
CA PRO A 43 6.26 19.47 11.17
C PRO A 43 5.31 18.57 10.35
N PRO A 44 4.44 17.79 11.00
CA PRO A 44 3.41 17.05 10.30
C PRO A 44 2.29 17.99 9.82
N LEU A 45 1.50 17.56 8.84
CA LEU A 45 0.28 18.27 8.49
C LEU A 45 -0.73 18.14 9.63
N LYS A 46 -1.22 19.27 10.14
CA LYS A 46 -2.13 19.33 11.32
C LYS A 46 -3.33 18.39 11.17
N ALA A 47 -3.99 18.38 10.02
CA ALA A 47 -5.14 17.54 9.75
C ALA A 47 -4.87 16.03 9.90
N HIS A 48 -3.64 15.58 9.64
CA HIS A 48 -3.27 14.18 9.84
C HIS A 48 -3.08 13.84 11.31
N VAL A 49 -2.48 14.73 12.10
CA VAL A 49 -2.34 14.56 13.56
C VAL A 49 -3.73 14.53 14.22
N GLU A 50 -4.57 15.52 13.93
CA GLU A 50 -5.93 15.62 14.45
C GLU A 50 -6.78 14.36 14.17
N ARG A 51 -6.58 13.71 13.03
CA ARG A 51 -7.26 12.44 12.72
C ARG A 51 -6.94 11.35 13.75
N PHE A 52 -5.68 11.25 14.17
CA PHE A 52 -5.27 10.27 15.17
C PHE A 52 -5.72 10.70 16.59
N GLU A 53 -5.55 11.96 16.96
CA GLU A 53 -5.91 12.53 18.27
C GLU A 53 -7.39 12.38 18.60
N ARG A 54 -8.27 12.40 17.58
CA ARG A 54 -9.72 12.16 17.80
C ARG A 54 -10.03 10.75 18.29
N VAL A 55 -9.12 9.80 18.12
CA VAL A 55 -9.40 8.38 18.35
C VAL A 55 -8.43 7.76 19.33
N PHE A 56 -7.18 8.24 19.39
CA PHE A 56 -6.11 7.64 20.18
C PHE A 56 -5.32 8.69 20.98
N PRO A 57 -4.81 8.34 22.17
CA PRO A 57 -3.72 9.08 22.77
C PRO A 57 -2.56 9.19 21.79
N THR A 58 -2.14 10.43 21.45
CA THR A 58 -1.16 10.68 20.39
C THR A 58 -0.09 11.63 20.90
N PHE A 59 1.19 11.25 20.78
CA PHE A 59 2.32 12.01 21.30
C PHE A 59 3.42 12.16 20.24
N GLY A 60 3.92 13.39 20.10
CA GLY A 60 5.05 13.70 19.25
C GLY A 60 6.38 13.56 19.98
N TYR A 61 7.43 13.16 19.26
CA TYR A 61 8.82 13.17 19.74
C TYR A 61 9.78 13.70 18.65
N SER A 62 10.86 14.33 19.07
CA SER A 62 11.89 14.88 18.18
C SER A 62 13.20 14.08 18.21
N SER A 63 13.40 13.24 19.23
CA SER A 63 14.62 12.44 19.43
C SER A 63 14.29 11.03 19.94
N ASP A 64 15.27 10.10 19.82
CA ASP A 64 15.15 8.74 20.37
C ASP A 64 14.95 8.77 21.88
N ASP A 65 15.70 9.60 22.61
CA ASP A 65 15.56 9.70 24.07
C ASP A 65 14.18 10.21 24.50
N GLU A 66 13.57 11.11 23.74
CA GLU A 66 12.21 11.57 23.99
C GLU A 66 11.19 10.45 23.73
N MET A 67 11.38 9.69 22.66
CA MET A 67 10.56 8.50 22.36
C MET A 67 10.66 7.48 23.49
N GLN A 68 11.85 7.17 24.01
CA GLN A 68 12.03 6.23 25.13
C GLN A 68 11.30 6.74 26.38
N ARG A 69 11.43 8.02 26.74
CA ARG A 69 10.71 8.62 27.87
C ARG A 69 9.19 8.51 27.70
N LEU A 70 8.67 8.69 26.49
CA LEU A 70 7.24 8.51 26.19
C LEU A 70 6.80 7.07 26.38
N ILE A 71 7.58 6.10 25.91
CA ILE A 71 7.31 4.67 26.09
C ILE A 71 7.20 4.31 27.57
N GLU A 72 8.13 4.80 28.38
CA GLU A 72 8.13 4.58 29.84
C GLU A 72 6.97 5.29 30.55
N ARG A 73 6.79 6.60 30.27
CA ARG A 73 5.73 7.43 30.88
C ARG A 73 4.34 6.85 30.59
N GLU A 74 4.11 6.40 29.38
CA GLU A 74 2.84 5.83 28.95
C GLU A 74 2.69 4.36 29.32
N ARG A 75 3.67 3.75 30.02
CA ARG A 75 3.67 2.34 30.46
C ARG A 75 3.34 1.40 29.30
N ILE A 76 4.09 1.53 28.21
CA ILE A 76 3.91 0.70 27.01
C ILE A 76 4.43 -0.73 27.27
N ASP A 77 3.58 -1.73 27.06
CA ASP A 77 3.95 -3.15 27.19
C ASP A 77 4.66 -3.67 25.95
N ALA A 78 4.29 -3.15 24.76
CA ALA A 78 4.93 -3.48 23.49
C ALA A 78 4.96 -2.26 22.55
N ALA A 79 6.12 -2.02 21.93
CA ALA A 79 6.31 -0.95 20.96
C ALA A 79 6.33 -1.53 19.54
N TYR A 80 5.31 -1.19 18.73
CA TYR A 80 5.23 -1.59 17.33
C TYR A 80 5.70 -0.45 16.42
N PHE A 81 6.69 -0.76 15.56
CA PHE A 81 7.30 0.17 14.62
C PHE A 81 7.06 -0.27 13.18
N LEU A 82 6.33 0.54 12.42
CA LEU A 82 6.18 0.38 10.98
C LEU A 82 7.32 1.13 10.29
N LYS A 83 8.31 0.41 9.75
CA LYS A 83 9.57 0.98 9.27
C LYS A 83 9.63 1.13 7.77
N THR A 84 10.30 2.20 7.32
CA THR A 84 10.36 2.59 5.90
C THR A 84 11.79 2.82 5.38
N GLY A 85 12.82 2.51 6.15
CA GLY A 85 14.18 2.78 5.69
C GLY A 85 15.31 2.18 6.51
N ARG A 86 16.46 2.00 5.85
CA ARG A 86 17.69 1.40 6.43
C ARG A 86 18.23 2.12 7.66
N LYS A 87 18.03 3.44 7.75
CA LYS A 87 18.53 4.25 8.86
C LYS A 87 17.56 4.34 10.03
N ASP A 88 16.45 3.65 9.94
CA ASP A 88 15.45 3.61 10.99
C ASP A 88 15.85 2.59 12.05
N ILE A 89 16.55 3.07 13.07
CA ILE A 89 17.06 2.27 14.20
C ILE A 89 16.14 2.32 15.42
N ARG A 90 14.95 2.94 15.30
CA ARG A 90 14.01 3.04 16.42
C ARG A 90 13.64 1.67 16.95
N ILE A 91 13.91 1.43 18.21
CA ILE A 91 13.52 0.26 19.00
C ILE A 91 13.19 0.73 20.41
N SER A 92 12.39 -0.02 21.16
CA SER A 92 12.24 0.22 22.59
C SER A 92 13.44 -0.37 23.34
N LYS A 93 13.85 0.32 24.41
CA LYS A 93 14.87 -0.16 25.36
C LYS A 93 14.25 -0.74 26.65
N SER A 94 12.95 -0.52 26.86
CA SER A 94 12.27 -0.84 28.13
C SER A 94 11.11 -1.84 27.97
N CYS A 95 10.65 -2.10 26.74
CA CYS A 95 9.58 -3.07 26.52
C CYS A 95 9.81 -3.84 25.19
N ARG A 96 8.99 -4.88 24.97
CA ARG A 96 8.99 -5.66 23.73
C ARG A 96 8.92 -4.76 22.50
N THR A 97 9.77 -5.02 21.51
CA THR A 97 9.80 -4.31 20.24
C THR A 97 9.36 -5.21 19.09
N ALA A 98 8.31 -4.80 18.38
CA ALA A 98 7.86 -5.41 17.14
C ALA A 98 8.20 -4.50 15.95
N VAL A 99 8.88 -5.03 14.94
CA VAL A 99 9.31 -4.31 13.75
C VAL A 99 8.62 -4.85 12.51
N HIS A 100 7.95 -3.97 11.79
CA HIS A 100 7.25 -4.27 10.55
C HIS A 100 7.89 -3.51 9.38
N GLU A 101 8.54 -4.23 8.49
CA GLU A 101 9.31 -3.65 7.39
C GLU A 101 8.46 -3.50 6.13
N VAL A 102 8.39 -2.27 5.61
CA VAL A 102 7.55 -1.92 4.45
C VAL A 102 8.30 -2.06 3.13
N PHE A 103 9.63 -1.88 3.14
CA PHE A 103 10.43 -1.86 1.92
C PHE A 103 11.51 -2.93 1.90
N LYS A 104 12.29 -2.98 0.81
CA LYS A 104 13.39 -3.93 0.58
C LYS A 104 14.62 -3.64 1.43
N PHE A 105 14.46 -3.70 2.74
CA PHE A 105 15.56 -3.66 3.68
C PHE A 105 15.60 -4.96 4.49
N PHE A 106 16.79 -5.39 4.85
CA PHE A 106 17.01 -6.50 5.76
C PHE A 106 17.88 -5.99 6.90
N THR A 107 17.23 -5.53 7.93
CA THR A 107 17.83 -5.01 9.16
C THR A 107 17.05 -5.57 10.34
N PRO A 108 17.10 -6.90 10.57
CA PRO A 108 16.35 -7.53 11.67
C PRO A 108 16.78 -6.90 12.98
N GLN A 109 15.81 -6.48 13.78
CA GLN A 109 15.97 -5.82 15.06
C GLN A 109 14.67 -5.95 15.85
N GLY A 110 14.77 -5.75 17.18
CA GLY A 110 13.64 -5.97 18.08
C GLY A 110 13.37 -7.45 18.35
N ASP A 111 12.31 -7.74 19.09
CA ASP A 111 11.92 -9.09 19.50
C ASP A 111 11.10 -9.83 18.45
N ALA A 112 10.41 -9.09 17.56
CA ALA A 112 9.67 -9.62 16.45
C ALA A 112 9.94 -8.79 15.19
N TYR A 113 10.11 -9.45 14.04
CA TYR A 113 10.39 -8.82 12.77
C TYR A 113 9.60 -9.50 11.66
N ALA A 114 8.84 -8.72 10.89
CA ALA A 114 8.04 -9.20 9.78
C ALA A 114 8.02 -8.21 8.61
N TYR A 115 7.60 -8.69 7.44
CA TYR A 115 7.41 -7.88 6.24
C TYR A 115 5.93 -7.65 5.94
N VAL A 116 5.60 -6.57 5.18
CA VAL A 116 4.21 -6.21 4.83
C VAL A 116 3.60 -7.09 3.74
N SER A 117 4.35 -8.00 3.13
CA SER A 117 3.80 -8.96 2.17
C SER A 117 4.64 -10.22 2.11
N ARG A 118 3.99 -11.33 1.74
CA ARG A 118 4.66 -12.61 1.50
C ARG A 118 5.74 -12.47 0.41
N TRP A 119 5.41 -11.77 -0.68
CA TRP A 119 6.37 -11.49 -1.73
C TRP A 119 7.64 -10.79 -1.21
N LEU A 120 7.47 -9.79 -0.33
CA LEU A 120 8.60 -9.05 0.22
C LEU A 120 9.44 -9.92 1.16
N ALA A 121 8.81 -10.71 2.02
CA ALA A 121 9.47 -11.68 2.89
C ALA A 121 10.27 -12.70 2.08
N GLU A 122 9.69 -13.25 1.02
CA GLU A 122 10.34 -14.19 0.11
C GLU A 122 11.51 -13.53 -0.62
N ALA A 123 11.30 -12.35 -1.20
CA ALA A 123 12.33 -11.61 -1.94
C ALA A 123 13.53 -11.20 -1.07
N MET A 124 13.32 -10.96 0.22
CA MET A 124 14.35 -10.47 1.15
C MET A 124 15.01 -11.58 1.94
N THR A 125 14.30 -12.66 2.23
CA THR A 125 14.77 -13.69 3.17
C THR A 125 14.52 -15.13 2.71
N GLY A 126 13.93 -15.35 1.52
CA GLY A 126 13.51 -16.68 1.08
C GLY A 126 12.41 -17.25 1.99
N GLY A 127 11.51 -16.39 2.46
CA GLY A 127 10.38 -16.78 3.31
C GLY A 127 10.75 -17.14 4.77
N ARG A 128 11.98 -16.88 5.19
CA ARG A 128 12.43 -17.21 6.56
C ARG A 128 11.85 -16.30 7.63
N TYR A 129 11.52 -15.08 7.27
CA TYR A 129 10.79 -14.15 8.14
C TYR A 129 9.33 -14.12 7.74
N PRO A 130 8.39 -13.96 8.68
CA PRO A 130 6.97 -13.94 8.41
C PRO A 130 6.54 -12.67 7.68
N ALA A 131 5.31 -12.68 7.20
CA ALA A 131 4.64 -11.50 6.66
C ALA A 131 3.33 -11.25 7.43
N VAL A 132 3.08 -9.97 7.74
CA VAL A 132 1.80 -9.47 8.22
C VAL A 132 1.32 -8.46 7.18
N PRO A 133 0.27 -8.73 6.40
CA PRO A 133 -0.17 -7.84 5.34
C PRO A 133 -0.83 -6.57 5.89
N HIS A 134 -0.86 -5.50 5.09
CA HIS A 134 -1.70 -4.34 5.41
C HIS A 134 -3.17 -4.73 5.40
N ILE A 135 -3.94 -4.08 6.25
CA ILE A 135 -5.39 -4.24 6.31
C ILE A 135 -6.04 -3.57 5.09
N VAL A 136 -6.93 -4.27 4.44
CA VAL A 136 -7.79 -3.74 3.37
C VAL A 136 -9.22 -3.71 3.91
N ASN A 137 -9.67 -2.50 4.23
CA ASN A 137 -10.97 -2.28 4.86
C ASN A 137 -11.59 -0.97 4.38
N LEU A 138 -12.06 -0.94 3.14
CA LEU A 138 -12.91 0.14 2.66
C LEU A 138 -14.37 -0.11 3.07
N PRO A 139 -15.15 0.96 3.37
CA PRO A 139 -16.59 0.82 3.52
C PRO A 139 -17.23 0.37 2.21
N ALA A 140 -18.41 -0.21 2.30
CA ALA A 140 -19.22 -0.45 1.11
C ALA A 140 -19.50 0.89 0.41
N PRO A 141 -19.42 0.96 -0.93
CA PRO A 141 -19.75 2.18 -1.65
C PRO A 141 -21.23 2.54 -1.43
N ARG A 142 -21.52 3.83 -1.27
CA ARG A 142 -22.89 4.36 -1.18
C ARG A 142 -23.48 4.67 -2.55
N GLY A 143 -22.61 4.76 -3.56
CA GLY A 143 -22.96 5.06 -4.93
C GLY A 143 -21.71 5.14 -5.79
N ASN A 144 -21.82 5.88 -6.89
CA ASN A 144 -20.69 6.21 -7.76
C ASN A 144 -20.69 7.72 -8.06
N LEU A 145 -19.63 8.21 -8.66
CA LEU A 145 -19.43 9.62 -8.94
C LEU A 145 -19.78 10.01 -10.39
N ARG A 146 -20.37 9.10 -11.20
CA ARG A 146 -20.60 9.34 -12.63
C ARG A 146 -21.44 10.59 -12.88
N ALA A 147 -22.59 10.71 -12.21
CA ALA A 147 -23.47 11.87 -12.36
C ALA A 147 -22.80 13.18 -11.92
N GLU A 148 -22.08 13.17 -10.79
CA GLU A 148 -21.33 14.33 -10.27
C GLU A 148 -20.26 14.80 -11.26
N LEU A 149 -19.59 13.86 -11.93
CA LEU A 149 -18.46 14.15 -12.82
C LEU A 149 -18.85 14.26 -14.29
N GLY A 150 -20.13 14.14 -14.64
CA GLY A 150 -20.61 14.18 -16.02
C GLY A 150 -20.13 13.00 -16.87
N ILE A 151 -19.86 11.85 -16.25
CA ILE A 151 -19.41 10.63 -16.93
C ILE A 151 -20.64 9.85 -17.40
N PRO A 152 -20.79 9.57 -18.72
CA PRO A 152 -21.91 8.80 -19.25
C PRO A 152 -22.02 7.40 -18.63
N ASP A 153 -23.24 6.86 -18.53
CA ASP A 153 -23.48 5.56 -17.93
C ASP A 153 -22.87 4.40 -18.75
N ASP A 154 -22.79 4.55 -20.07
CA ASP A 154 -22.16 3.62 -20.99
C ASP A 154 -20.64 3.75 -21.12
N ALA A 155 -20.04 4.71 -20.38
CA ALA A 155 -18.61 4.91 -20.39
C ALA A 155 -17.87 3.75 -19.69
N PHE A 156 -16.75 3.31 -20.29
CA PHE A 156 -15.75 2.52 -19.59
C PHE A 156 -14.81 3.44 -18.83
N VAL A 157 -14.75 3.29 -17.51
CA VAL A 157 -13.94 4.13 -16.63
C VAL A 157 -12.75 3.36 -16.08
N ALA A 158 -11.53 3.78 -16.45
CA ALA A 158 -10.32 3.26 -15.84
C ALA A 158 -9.80 4.26 -14.78
N GLY A 159 -9.60 3.81 -13.55
CA GLY A 159 -9.32 4.67 -12.42
C GLY A 159 -7.98 4.44 -11.74
N ARG A 160 -7.50 5.46 -11.04
CA ARG A 160 -6.29 5.36 -10.21
C ARG A 160 -6.39 6.25 -8.98
N HIS A 161 -6.05 5.69 -7.81
CA HIS A 161 -5.78 6.48 -6.61
C HIS A 161 -4.45 6.07 -5.95
N GLY A 162 -3.96 6.88 -5.00
CA GLY A 162 -2.71 6.62 -4.27
C GLY A 162 -1.83 7.87 -4.16
N GLY A 163 -0.54 7.72 -3.87
CA GLY A 163 0.39 8.85 -3.72
C GLY A 163 0.58 9.63 -5.02
N ALA A 164 0.63 10.97 -4.95
CA ALA A 164 0.63 11.86 -6.12
C ALA A 164 1.79 11.60 -7.10
N ASP A 165 2.95 11.18 -6.58
CA ASP A 165 4.17 10.92 -7.32
C ASP A 165 4.33 9.47 -7.84
N GLN A 166 3.30 8.63 -7.65
CA GLN A 166 3.39 7.18 -7.90
C GLN A 166 2.79 6.73 -9.24
N PHE A 167 2.23 7.63 -10.02
CA PHE A 167 1.78 7.36 -11.39
C PHE A 167 2.87 7.81 -12.37
N ASN A 168 4.01 7.10 -12.39
CA ASN A 168 5.26 7.60 -12.94
C ASN A 168 5.97 6.63 -13.90
N THR A 169 5.25 5.66 -14.47
CA THR A 169 5.74 4.86 -15.60
C THR A 169 5.68 5.72 -16.87
N PRO A 170 6.83 6.02 -17.53
CA PRO A 170 6.92 7.14 -18.46
C PRO A 170 6.00 7.07 -19.68
N PHE A 171 5.71 5.88 -20.19
CA PHE A 171 4.89 5.70 -21.39
C PHE A 171 3.37 5.70 -21.12
N VAL A 172 2.95 5.64 -19.84
CA VAL A 172 1.53 5.48 -19.48
C VAL A 172 0.65 6.66 -19.93
N PRO A 173 1.06 7.93 -19.75
CA PRO A 173 0.30 9.05 -20.28
C PRO A 173 0.03 8.93 -21.78
N ALA A 174 1.08 8.66 -22.57
CA ALA A 174 0.95 8.50 -24.02
C ALA A 174 0.12 7.26 -24.44
N ALA A 175 0.13 6.18 -23.64
CA ALA A 175 -0.75 5.02 -23.87
C ALA A 175 -2.24 5.39 -23.66
N ILE A 176 -2.52 6.14 -22.59
CA ILE A 176 -3.87 6.63 -22.27
C ILE A 176 -4.39 7.54 -23.38
N GLU A 177 -3.61 8.52 -23.81
CA GLU A 177 -4.01 9.46 -24.89
C GLU A 177 -4.25 8.72 -26.21
N ALA A 178 -3.41 7.75 -26.55
CA ALA A 178 -3.60 6.91 -27.74
C ALA A 178 -4.87 6.05 -27.68
N ALA A 179 -5.27 5.58 -26.49
CA ALA A 179 -6.51 4.85 -26.30
C ALA A 179 -7.73 5.78 -26.38
N LEU A 180 -7.69 6.94 -25.75
CA LEU A 180 -8.75 7.96 -25.78
C LEU A 180 -9.06 8.48 -27.22
N ALA A 181 -8.02 8.61 -28.03
CA ALA A 181 -8.19 9.01 -29.44
C ALA A 181 -8.99 7.98 -30.28
N ARG A 182 -8.97 6.69 -29.89
CA ARG A 182 -9.57 5.57 -30.63
C ARG A 182 -10.87 5.07 -30.01
N ARG A 183 -11.04 5.18 -28.68
CA ARG A 183 -12.21 4.68 -27.94
C ARG A 183 -12.98 5.87 -27.37
N LYS A 184 -14.15 6.17 -27.94
CA LYS A 184 -14.95 7.36 -27.59
C LYS A 184 -15.59 7.28 -26.21
N ASN A 185 -15.97 6.09 -25.74
CA ASN A 185 -16.57 5.88 -24.43
C ASN A 185 -15.55 5.57 -23.32
N LEU A 186 -14.24 5.71 -23.57
CA LEU A 186 -13.20 5.57 -22.54
C LEU A 186 -13.08 6.86 -21.72
N TRP A 187 -13.08 6.72 -20.40
CA TRP A 187 -12.81 7.78 -19.43
C TRP A 187 -11.69 7.36 -18.46
N ILE A 188 -10.90 8.33 -18.05
CA ILE A 188 -9.82 8.12 -17.08
C ILE A 188 -10.10 8.95 -15.84
N LEU A 189 -10.18 8.31 -14.67
CA LEU A 189 -10.48 8.98 -13.42
C LEU A 189 -9.30 8.86 -12.46
N LEU A 190 -8.71 9.98 -12.08
CA LEU A 190 -7.45 10.05 -11.34
C LEU A 190 -7.63 10.84 -10.04
N LEU A 191 -7.49 10.15 -8.91
CA LEU A 191 -7.54 10.75 -7.59
C LEU A 191 -6.10 10.89 -7.05
N ASN A 192 -5.74 12.10 -6.59
CA ASN A 192 -4.40 12.41 -6.08
C ASN A 192 -3.29 12.00 -7.06
N THR A 193 -3.40 12.44 -8.29
CA THR A 193 -2.41 12.18 -9.36
C THR A 193 -2.01 13.49 -10.01
N GLY A 194 -0.72 13.69 -10.22
CA GLY A 194 -0.20 14.85 -10.93
C GLY A 194 -0.85 14.98 -12.32
N ARG A 195 -1.25 16.20 -12.66
CA ARG A 195 -1.90 16.48 -13.95
C ARG A 195 -0.89 16.29 -15.09
N PHE A 196 -1.23 15.46 -16.06
CA PHE A 196 -0.39 15.20 -17.25
C PHE A 196 -1.10 15.46 -18.57
N SER A 197 -2.39 15.73 -18.56
CA SER A 197 -3.20 16.02 -19.76
C SER A 197 -4.35 16.97 -19.44
N THR A 198 -4.84 17.66 -20.44
CA THR A 198 -6.04 18.52 -20.38
C THR A 198 -7.21 17.93 -21.15
N HIS A 199 -7.11 16.67 -21.57
CA HIS A 199 -8.18 15.98 -22.31
C HIS A 199 -9.46 15.90 -21.47
N GLU A 200 -10.61 16.27 -22.04
CA GLU A 200 -11.92 16.36 -21.35
C GLU A 200 -12.34 15.07 -20.62
N ARG A 201 -11.99 13.91 -21.18
CA ARG A 201 -12.28 12.59 -20.60
C ARG A 201 -11.19 12.08 -19.63
N ILE A 202 -10.27 12.94 -19.20
CA ILE A 202 -9.34 12.68 -18.10
C ILE A 202 -9.70 13.59 -16.93
N VAL A 203 -10.35 13.01 -15.92
CA VAL A 203 -10.80 13.74 -14.74
C VAL A 203 -9.78 13.60 -13.62
N HIS A 204 -9.26 14.73 -13.12
CA HIS A 204 -8.35 14.78 -11.99
C HIS A 204 -9.07 15.27 -10.74
N LEU A 205 -9.12 14.42 -9.71
CA LEU A 205 -9.68 14.74 -8.40
C LEU A 205 -8.57 15.04 -7.38
N PRO A 206 -8.81 15.98 -6.45
CA PRO A 206 -7.86 16.27 -5.37
C PRO A 206 -7.70 15.08 -4.41
N PRO A 207 -6.63 15.05 -3.60
CA PRO A 207 -6.49 14.06 -2.55
C PRO A 207 -7.63 14.15 -1.53
N THR A 208 -8.03 13.01 -0.98
CA THR A 208 -9.02 12.94 0.09
C THR A 208 -8.61 11.93 1.16
N PRO A 209 -8.78 12.24 2.45
CA PRO A 209 -8.66 11.28 3.54
C PRO A 209 -9.96 10.50 3.78
N ASP A 210 -11.06 10.88 3.12
CA ASP A 210 -12.37 10.26 3.28
C ASP A 210 -12.43 8.89 2.61
N ARG A 211 -12.50 7.84 3.40
CA ARG A 211 -12.54 6.45 2.93
C ARG A 211 -13.84 6.13 2.18
N GLN A 212 -14.96 6.79 2.53
CA GLN A 212 -16.20 6.64 1.78
C GLN A 212 -16.06 7.21 0.37
N ARG A 213 -15.45 8.39 0.24
CA ARG A 213 -15.18 8.99 -1.07
C ARG A 213 -14.26 8.13 -1.92
N ILE A 214 -13.27 7.45 -1.31
CA ILE A 214 -12.41 6.48 -2.02
C ILE A 214 -13.22 5.27 -2.46
N ALA A 215 -14.12 4.75 -1.63
CA ALA A 215 -14.99 3.64 -1.99
C ALA A 215 -15.92 3.98 -3.17
N ASP A 216 -16.56 5.16 -3.13
CA ASP A 216 -17.44 5.65 -4.19
C ASP A 216 -16.66 5.95 -5.49
N PHE A 217 -15.40 6.44 -5.36
CA PHE A 217 -14.47 6.59 -6.48
C PHE A 217 -14.18 5.25 -7.17
N ILE A 218 -13.84 4.21 -6.40
CA ILE A 218 -13.57 2.87 -6.96
C ILE A 218 -14.84 2.29 -7.59
N ALA A 219 -16.01 2.49 -6.97
CA ALA A 219 -17.29 2.06 -7.52
C ALA A 219 -17.63 2.73 -8.86
N THR A 220 -17.11 3.95 -9.11
CA THR A 220 -17.25 4.66 -10.39
C THR A 220 -16.48 3.97 -11.51
N CYS A 221 -15.38 3.28 -11.17
CA CYS A 221 -14.45 2.67 -12.12
C CYS A 221 -14.88 1.25 -12.50
N ASP A 222 -14.59 0.88 -13.75
CA ASP A 222 -14.72 -0.51 -14.25
C ASP A 222 -13.43 -1.30 -14.05
N ALA A 223 -12.28 -0.60 -14.05
CA ALA A 223 -10.97 -1.16 -13.75
C ALA A 223 -10.04 -0.13 -13.09
N GLY A 224 -9.04 -0.62 -12.37
CA GLY A 224 -7.93 0.20 -11.88
C GLY A 224 -6.74 0.24 -12.85
N ILE A 225 -5.88 1.26 -12.73
CA ILE A 225 -4.57 1.34 -13.40
C ILE A 225 -3.49 1.59 -12.36
N ASN A 226 -2.53 0.68 -12.23
CA ASN A 226 -1.31 0.89 -11.46
C ASN A 226 -0.12 1.13 -12.41
N ALA A 227 0.52 2.29 -12.28
CA ALA A 227 1.62 2.72 -13.13
C ALA A 227 2.83 3.18 -12.31
N ARG A 228 3.09 2.55 -11.18
CA ARG A 228 4.24 2.86 -10.34
C ARG A 228 5.49 2.20 -10.88
N ARG A 229 6.46 3.01 -11.33
CA ARG A 229 7.70 2.56 -11.98
C ARG A 229 8.52 1.58 -11.13
N VAL A 230 8.56 1.77 -9.83
CA VAL A 230 9.29 0.86 -8.93
C VAL A 230 8.49 -0.38 -8.55
N GLY A 231 7.20 -0.43 -8.89
CA GLY A 231 6.26 -1.47 -8.45
C GLY A 231 5.81 -1.30 -7.00
N GLU A 232 5.26 -2.36 -6.40
CA GLU A 232 4.66 -2.30 -5.06
C GLU A 232 5.25 -3.37 -4.15
N THR A 233 5.56 -2.98 -2.90
CA THR A 233 5.93 -3.93 -1.84
C THR A 233 4.71 -4.58 -1.19
N PHE A 234 3.58 -3.87 -1.14
CA PHE A 234 2.25 -4.39 -0.83
C PHE A 234 1.27 -4.06 -1.95
N GLY A 235 0.95 -2.78 -2.20
CA GLY A 235 0.00 -2.34 -3.21
C GLY A 235 -1.40 -2.12 -2.65
N LEU A 236 -1.51 -1.30 -1.59
CA LEU A 236 -2.79 -1.05 -0.90
C LEU A 236 -3.89 -0.58 -1.87
N ALA A 237 -3.61 0.39 -2.73
CA ALA A 237 -4.58 0.90 -3.71
C ALA A 237 -5.08 -0.20 -4.67
N ILE A 238 -4.20 -1.12 -5.09
CA ILE A 238 -4.60 -2.27 -5.92
C ILE A 238 -5.54 -3.18 -5.14
N ALA A 239 -5.16 -3.52 -3.90
CA ALA A 239 -5.97 -4.38 -3.05
C ALA A 239 -7.34 -3.76 -2.73
N GLU A 240 -7.44 -2.44 -2.60
CA GLU A 240 -8.69 -1.71 -2.44
C GLU A 240 -9.60 -1.79 -3.67
N PHE A 241 -9.06 -1.69 -4.89
CA PHE A 241 -9.83 -1.99 -6.12
C PHE A 241 -10.33 -3.43 -6.15
N LEU A 242 -9.43 -4.40 -5.88
CA LEU A 242 -9.78 -5.81 -5.85
C LEU A 242 -10.85 -6.13 -4.78
N SER A 243 -10.84 -5.43 -3.64
CA SER A 243 -11.85 -5.61 -2.57
C SER A 243 -13.25 -5.21 -2.99
N GLN A 244 -13.39 -4.32 -3.98
CA GLN A 244 -14.64 -3.96 -4.62
C GLN A 244 -14.90 -4.72 -5.93
N ASP A 245 -14.23 -5.84 -6.11
CA ASP A 245 -14.33 -6.70 -7.29
C ASP A 245 -14.00 -6.01 -8.61
N LYS A 246 -13.06 -5.04 -8.58
CA LYS A 246 -12.58 -4.32 -9.77
C LYS A 246 -11.20 -4.83 -10.16
N PRO A 247 -10.99 -5.30 -11.42
CA PRO A 247 -9.66 -5.67 -11.92
C PRO A 247 -8.72 -4.46 -11.94
N VAL A 248 -7.41 -4.72 -11.90
CA VAL A 248 -6.41 -3.65 -12.01
C VAL A 248 -5.40 -3.99 -13.09
N LEU A 249 -5.24 -3.07 -14.04
CA LEU A 249 -4.15 -3.11 -15.02
C LEU A 249 -2.84 -2.77 -14.31
N VAL A 250 -1.88 -3.69 -14.30
CA VAL A 250 -0.60 -3.52 -13.61
C VAL A 250 0.58 -3.64 -14.55
N TRP A 251 1.60 -2.80 -14.32
CA TRP A 251 2.82 -2.88 -15.09
C TRP A 251 3.68 -4.09 -14.68
N ALA A 252 4.15 -4.87 -15.65
CA ALA A 252 4.96 -6.06 -15.43
C ALA A 252 6.35 -5.78 -14.85
N GLY A 253 6.83 -4.54 -14.92
CA GLY A 253 8.14 -4.13 -14.44
C GLY A 253 8.16 -3.72 -12.97
N GLY A 254 9.26 -3.09 -12.58
CA GLY A 254 9.51 -2.67 -11.21
C GLY A 254 10.35 -3.68 -10.42
N ARG A 255 11.08 -3.13 -9.44
CA ARG A 255 11.89 -3.94 -8.51
C ARG A 255 11.05 -4.59 -7.42
N ASP A 256 9.87 -3.99 -7.10
CA ASP A 256 8.93 -4.41 -6.08
C ASP A 256 7.71 -5.00 -6.80
N ARG A 257 7.42 -6.29 -6.58
CA ARG A 257 6.57 -7.06 -7.51
C ARG A 257 5.33 -7.68 -6.87
N ASN A 258 4.95 -7.27 -5.66
CA ASN A 258 3.77 -7.81 -5.00
C ASN A 258 2.47 -7.53 -5.77
N HIS A 259 2.41 -6.42 -6.54
CA HIS A 259 1.27 -6.12 -7.40
C HIS A 259 0.98 -7.21 -8.44
N LEU A 260 2.01 -7.95 -8.90
CA LEU A 260 1.84 -9.06 -9.81
C LEU A 260 1.23 -10.29 -9.12
N GLU A 261 1.54 -10.50 -7.83
CA GLU A 261 0.92 -11.56 -7.02
C GLU A 261 -0.53 -11.24 -6.66
N LEU A 262 -0.82 -9.96 -6.38
CA LEU A 262 -2.18 -9.52 -6.10
C LEU A 262 -3.11 -9.75 -7.29
N VAL A 263 -2.68 -9.33 -8.48
CA VAL A 263 -3.49 -9.48 -9.70
C VAL A 263 -3.42 -10.92 -10.22
N ALA A 264 -2.25 -11.53 -10.32
CA ALA A 264 -1.98 -12.93 -10.72
C ALA A 264 -2.80 -13.40 -11.94
N ASP A 265 -3.05 -12.48 -12.89
CA ASP A 265 -3.79 -12.76 -14.12
C ASP A 265 -3.09 -12.04 -15.29
N PRO A 266 -2.49 -12.78 -16.23
CA PRO A 266 -1.72 -12.19 -17.33
C PRO A 266 -2.54 -11.28 -18.24
N ARG A 267 -3.86 -11.42 -18.27
CA ARG A 267 -4.76 -10.55 -19.06
C ARG A 267 -4.76 -9.10 -18.59
N PHE A 268 -4.36 -8.82 -17.34
CA PHE A 268 -4.32 -7.49 -16.74
C PHE A 268 -2.89 -6.96 -16.53
N ILE A 269 -1.89 -7.65 -17.11
CA ILE A 269 -0.48 -7.27 -16.97
C ILE A 269 0.04 -6.70 -18.29
N TYR A 270 0.44 -5.42 -18.27
CA TYR A 270 1.04 -4.77 -19.43
C TYR A 270 2.55 -4.58 -19.27
N ARG A 271 3.30 -4.62 -20.39
CA ARG A 271 4.76 -4.45 -20.43
C ARG A 271 5.18 -3.18 -21.16
N THR A 272 4.42 -2.80 -22.18
CA THR A 272 4.74 -1.73 -23.10
C THR A 272 3.60 -0.73 -23.23
N ARG A 273 3.88 0.39 -23.90
CA ARG A 273 2.85 1.35 -24.31
C ARG A 273 1.75 0.67 -25.12
N HIS A 274 2.15 -0.18 -26.07
CA HIS A 274 1.22 -0.90 -26.94
C HIS A 274 0.28 -1.81 -26.15
N ASP A 275 0.82 -2.59 -25.20
CA ASP A 275 0.01 -3.49 -24.35
C ASP A 275 -1.07 -2.71 -23.59
N LEU A 276 -0.67 -1.61 -22.92
CA LEU A 276 -1.63 -0.81 -22.14
C LEU A 276 -2.69 -0.17 -23.04
N THR A 277 -2.28 0.39 -24.19
CA THR A 277 -3.22 0.96 -25.16
C THR A 277 -4.22 -0.11 -25.62
N ARG A 278 -3.77 -1.30 -25.98
CA ARG A 278 -4.63 -2.42 -26.39
C ARG A 278 -5.59 -2.82 -25.27
N LEU A 279 -5.12 -2.99 -24.04
CA LEU A 279 -5.98 -3.34 -22.90
C LEU A 279 -7.07 -2.29 -22.65
N LEU A 280 -6.75 -1.01 -22.73
CA LEU A 280 -7.72 0.08 -22.59
C LEU A 280 -8.74 0.12 -23.74
N LEU A 281 -8.39 -0.41 -24.91
CA LEU A 281 -9.31 -0.51 -26.06
C LEU A 281 -10.23 -1.72 -25.98
N GLU A 282 -9.75 -2.84 -25.44
CA GLU A 282 -10.42 -4.15 -25.49
C GLU A 282 -11.20 -4.48 -24.20
N LEU A 283 -10.85 -3.85 -23.07
CA LEU A 283 -11.49 -4.18 -21.79
C LEU A 283 -12.91 -3.62 -21.73
N GLU A 284 -13.88 -4.49 -21.42
CA GLU A 284 -15.29 -4.13 -21.28
C GLU A 284 -15.77 -4.28 -19.84
N PRO A 285 -16.76 -3.46 -19.41
CA PRO A 285 -17.40 -3.65 -18.12
C PRO A 285 -18.00 -5.05 -18.01
N ARG A 286 -17.79 -5.71 -16.89
CA ARG A 286 -18.43 -7.01 -16.60
C ARG A 286 -18.56 -7.27 -15.11
N ASP A 287 -19.51 -8.08 -14.75
CA ASP A 287 -19.57 -8.67 -13.42
C ASP A 287 -18.51 -9.77 -13.27
N TRP A 288 -17.67 -9.66 -12.27
CA TRP A 288 -16.60 -10.60 -11.95
C TRP A 288 -17.02 -11.63 -10.90
N SER A 289 -18.26 -11.56 -10.40
CA SER A 289 -18.85 -12.52 -9.45
C SER A 289 -17.98 -12.78 -8.22
N GLY A 290 -17.32 -11.74 -7.70
CA GLY A 290 -16.46 -11.81 -6.52
C GLY A 290 -15.05 -12.37 -6.77
N GLN A 291 -14.67 -12.65 -8.02
CA GLN A 291 -13.37 -13.24 -8.38
C GLN A 291 -12.19 -12.44 -7.85
N TRP A 292 -12.24 -11.11 -7.95
CA TRP A 292 -11.16 -10.24 -7.50
C TRP A 292 -11.18 -10.04 -6.00
N ARG A 293 -12.36 -9.89 -5.41
CA ARG A 293 -12.53 -9.78 -3.95
C ARG A 293 -11.99 -11.01 -3.23
N ALA A 294 -12.20 -12.20 -3.77
CA ALA A 294 -11.71 -13.45 -3.18
C ALA A 294 -10.18 -13.46 -2.99
N ARG A 295 -9.41 -12.76 -3.86
CA ARG A 295 -7.94 -12.69 -3.78
C ARG A 295 -7.42 -11.91 -2.60
N VAL A 296 -8.22 -11.00 -2.05
CA VAL A 296 -7.81 -10.06 -0.99
C VAL A 296 -8.52 -10.30 0.36
N ARG A 297 -9.38 -11.32 0.48
CA ARG A 297 -10.05 -11.68 1.76
C ARG A 297 -9.06 -11.90 2.91
N GLN A 298 -7.90 -12.44 2.62
CA GLN A 298 -6.83 -12.62 3.60
C GLN A 298 -6.29 -11.31 4.18
N PHE A 299 -6.64 -10.17 3.62
CA PHE A 299 -6.27 -8.82 4.07
C PHE A 299 -7.38 -8.13 4.84
N GLU A 300 -8.50 -8.80 5.07
CA GLU A 300 -9.57 -8.30 5.94
C GLU A 300 -9.10 -8.21 7.40
N PRO A 301 -9.63 -7.27 8.19
CA PRO A 301 -9.16 -7.00 9.53
C PRO A 301 -9.02 -8.22 10.45
N PRO A 302 -9.98 -9.17 10.52
CA PRO A 302 -9.86 -10.31 11.42
C PRO A 302 -8.63 -11.19 11.10
N ALA A 303 -8.42 -11.51 9.82
CA ALA A 303 -7.31 -12.36 9.40
C ALA A 303 -5.94 -11.69 9.63
N VAL A 304 -5.84 -10.39 9.31
CA VAL A 304 -4.61 -9.62 9.51
C VAL A 304 -4.31 -9.47 11.00
N MET A 305 -5.31 -9.18 11.82
CA MET A 305 -5.11 -8.97 13.26
C MET A 305 -4.79 -10.26 14.00
N GLN A 306 -5.27 -11.40 13.52
CA GLN A 306 -4.80 -12.71 14.02
C GLN A 306 -3.29 -12.87 13.78
N ALA A 307 -2.82 -12.68 12.54
CA ALA A 307 -1.39 -12.76 12.22
C ALA A 307 -0.57 -11.70 12.98
N PHE A 308 -1.11 -10.49 13.16
CA PHE A 308 -0.49 -9.43 13.94
C PHE A 308 -0.29 -9.86 15.40
N ALA A 309 -1.30 -10.43 16.04
CA ALA A 309 -1.23 -10.89 17.42
C ALA A 309 -0.21 -12.01 17.57
N GLU A 310 -0.25 -13.03 16.70
CA GLU A 310 0.65 -14.17 16.73
C GLU A 310 2.13 -13.75 16.55
N ILE A 311 2.41 -12.87 15.59
CA ILE A 311 3.78 -12.51 15.20
C ILE A 311 4.35 -11.41 16.09
N PHE A 312 3.59 -10.33 16.30
CA PHE A 312 4.11 -9.13 16.98
C PHE A 312 3.85 -9.11 18.48
N LEU A 313 2.75 -9.70 18.94
CA LEU A 313 2.37 -9.70 20.37
C LEU A 313 2.56 -11.04 21.05
N GLY A 314 2.67 -12.12 20.28
CA GLY A 314 2.95 -13.46 20.78
C GLY A 314 4.36 -13.61 21.36
N PRO A 315 4.75 -14.77 21.85
CA PRO A 315 6.09 -15.02 22.41
C PRO A 315 7.16 -14.74 21.34
N ALA A 316 8.29 -14.15 21.77
CA ALA A 316 9.40 -13.86 20.87
C ALA A 316 9.93 -15.13 20.21
N PRO A 317 10.30 -15.10 18.91
CA PRO A 317 10.95 -16.22 18.27
C PRO A 317 12.28 -16.55 18.97
N ARG A 318 12.56 -17.85 19.19
CA ARG A 318 13.72 -18.30 19.97
C ARG A 318 15.08 -18.08 19.30
N ALA A 319 15.12 -17.81 18.00
CA ALA A 319 16.35 -17.53 17.26
C ALA A 319 16.07 -16.75 15.97
N GLU A 320 16.95 -15.82 15.62
CA GLU A 320 16.89 -15.15 14.33
C GLU A 320 17.22 -16.13 13.19
N PRO A 321 16.37 -16.23 12.15
CA PRO A 321 16.67 -17.07 11.00
C PRO A 321 17.90 -16.53 10.23
N LYS A 322 18.94 -17.35 10.10
CA LYS A 322 20.12 -16.98 9.30
C LYS A 322 19.81 -17.12 7.81
N LEU A 323 20.21 -16.14 7.01
CA LEU A 323 20.13 -16.24 5.54
C LEU A 323 21.18 -17.22 5.01
N PRO A 324 20.88 -17.96 3.92
CA PRO A 324 21.87 -18.82 3.27
C PRO A 324 23.06 -18.00 2.77
N PRO A 325 24.27 -18.56 2.77
CA PRO A 325 25.42 -17.95 2.12
C PRO A 325 25.08 -17.56 0.67
N GLY A 326 25.47 -16.37 0.25
CA GLY A 326 25.24 -15.88 -1.12
C GLY A 326 23.81 -15.43 -1.44
N PHE A 327 22.81 -15.61 -0.55
CA PHE A 327 21.43 -15.20 -0.82
C PHE A 327 21.29 -13.72 -1.19
N GLN A 328 21.99 -12.84 -0.48
CA GLN A 328 21.96 -11.40 -0.78
C GLN A 328 22.57 -11.07 -2.13
N LEU A 329 23.68 -11.75 -2.52
CA LEU A 329 24.32 -11.60 -3.84
C LEU A 329 23.39 -12.06 -4.97
N ALA A 330 22.75 -13.22 -4.81
CA ALA A 330 21.79 -13.73 -5.78
C ALA A 330 20.56 -12.80 -5.93
N THR A 331 20.10 -12.20 -4.82
CA THR A 331 19.02 -11.22 -4.84
C THR A 331 19.42 -9.93 -5.55
N ALA A 332 20.65 -9.43 -5.34
CA ALA A 332 21.18 -8.25 -6.03
C ALA A 332 21.32 -8.50 -7.54
N ALA A 333 21.82 -9.68 -7.96
CA ALA A 333 21.93 -10.07 -9.37
C ALA A 333 20.57 -10.12 -10.06
N ARG A 334 19.55 -10.75 -9.44
CA ARG A 334 18.17 -10.78 -9.95
C ARG A 334 17.59 -9.38 -10.12
N GLN A 335 17.84 -8.47 -9.18
CA GLN A 335 17.38 -7.07 -9.26
C GLN A 335 18.06 -6.31 -10.40
N ARG A 336 19.36 -6.57 -10.66
CA ARG A 336 20.09 -5.95 -11.78
C ARG A 336 19.53 -6.41 -13.13
N ALA A 337 19.32 -7.71 -13.31
CA ALA A 337 18.70 -8.26 -14.52
C ALA A 337 17.28 -7.69 -14.74
N GLY A 338 16.48 -7.57 -13.68
CA GLY A 338 15.17 -6.94 -13.74
C GLY A 338 15.21 -5.49 -14.23
N ARG A 339 16.17 -4.67 -13.75
CA ARG A 339 16.32 -3.28 -14.20
C ARG A 339 16.67 -3.16 -15.68
N LEU A 340 17.49 -4.08 -16.23
CA LEU A 340 17.83 -4.10 -17.65
C LEU A 340 16.60 -4.42 -18.49
N ARG A 341 15.85 -5.44 -18.12
CA ARG A 341 14.59 -5.81 -18.76
C ARG A 341 13.57 -4.67 -18.74
N ASP A 342 13.39 -4.01 -17.59
CA ASP A 342 12.43 -2.91 -17.44
C ASP A 342 12.82 -1.70 -18.32
N ARG A 343 14.12 -1.42 -18.48
CA ARG A 343 14.61 -0.41 -19.44
C ARG A 343 14.23 -0.75 -20.87
N TYR A 344 14.41 -2.01 -21.25
CA TYR A 344 14.02 -2.49 -22.59
C TYR A 344 12.52 -2.31 -22.83
N TRP A 345 11.66 -2.72 -21.88
CA TRP A 345 10.21 -2.54 -22.02
C TRP A 345 9.78 -1.07 -22.07
N MET A 346 10.48 -0.18 -21.38
CA MET A 346 10.20 1.25 -21.43
C MET A 346 10.62 1.92 -22.74
N SER A 347 11.50 1.30 -23.54
CA SER A 347 11.92 1.81 -24.87
C SER A 347 10.99 1.34 -26.01
N LEU A 348 10.15 0.36 -25.78
CA LEU A 348 9.11 -0.12 -26.71
C LEU A 348 7.79 0.67 -26.54
#